data_6912bf81c18f747fd4a9b5d7c64bfd78
#
_entry.id   6912bf81c18f747fd4a9b5d7c64bfd78
#
_cell.length_a   1.000
_cell.length_b   1.000
_cell.length_c   1.000
_cell.angle_alpha   90.00
_cell.angle_beta   90.00
_cell.angle_gamma   90.00
#
_symmetry.space_group_name_H-M   'P 1'
#
loop_
_entity.id
_entity.type
_entity.pdbx_description
1 polymer ?
#
loop_
_entity_poly.entity_id
_entity_poly.type
_entity_poly.pdbx_seq_one_letter_code
_entity_poly.pdbx_strand_id
1 'polypeptide(L)'
;MALEATGRVSIADLVERLGVTAVTIREDFKHLEGRGLLTRVRGGALAAPGAERETALEFTVMTNRAEKEAIGAFAASLIKSGQTIIIDVGSTTTALANALSPDLRDVVVVTNALNIALALESAPGISVMVTGGTLRPLQHSLVAPMGTLLLEKLKADIAFLGCNGVDIDRGFTNANIAEAEIKQAMMESADHAVFLADHDKIGKVASAFVAEVHGADLLITDSGADAVVVEALRNRGLEIETVRPAH
;
A
#
# COMPACT_ATOMS: atom_id res chain seq x y z
N MET A 1 6.32 -6.33 -14.13
CA MET A 1 6.62 -5.57 -15.36
C MET A 1 6.43 -6.39 -16.64
N ALA A 2 7.33 -7.33 -17.07
CA ALA A 2 7.14 -8.06 -18.33
C ALA A 2 6.01 -9.11 -18.25
N LEU A 3 5.89 -9.84 -17.16
CA LEU A 3 4.85 -10.86 -16.96
C LEU A 3 3.47 -10.22 -16.72
N GLU A 4 3.42 -9.06 -16.09
CA GLU A 4 2.20 -8.30 -15.81
C GLU A 4 1.62 -7.67 -17.08
N ALA A 5 2.48 -7.14 -17.96
CA ALA A 5 2.04 -6.49 -19.19
C ALA A 5 1.49 -7.48 -20.24
N THR A 6 2.03 -8.70 -20.30
CA THR A 6 1.72 -9.68 -21.35
C THR A 6 1.10 -10.97 -20.84
N GLY A 7 1.02 -11.17 -19.52
CA GLY A 7 0.57 -12.41 -18.89
C GLY A 7 1.48 -13.61 -19.11
N ARG A 8 2.55 -13.45 -19.91
CA ARG A 8 3.51 -14.49 -20.28
C ARG A 8 4.92 -13.92 -20.49
N VAL A 9 5.94 -14.66 -20.08
CA VAL A 9 7.34 -14.37 -20.40
C VAL A 9 8.05 -15.59 -20.93
N SER A 10 8.98 -15.40 -21.88
CA SER A 10 9.86 -16.48 -22.34
C SER A 10 11.23 -16.41 -21.65
N ILE A 11 11.86 -17.58 -21.46
CA ILE A 11 13.23 -17.65 -20.94
C ILE A 11 14.19 -16.95 -21.88
N ALA A 12 14.00 -17.08 -23.19
CA ALA A 12 14.89 -16.50 -24.21
C ALA A 12 14.90 -14.96 -24.13
N ASP A 13 13.71 -14.35 -24.08
CA ASP A 13 13.56 -12.88 -24.00
C ASP A 13 14.18 -12.32 -22.72
N LEU A 14 14.03 -13.05 -21.58
CA LEU A 14 14.61 -12.63 -20.31
C LEU A 14 16.14 -12.77 -20.30
N VAL A 15 16.69 -13.83 -20.89
CA VAL A 15 18.13 -14.00 -21.05
C VAL A 15 18.71 -12.83 -21.85
N GLU A 16 18.09 -12.46 -22.98
CA GLU A 16 18.52 -11.35 -23.81
C GLU A 16 18.40 -10.00 -23.09
N ARG A 17 17.30 -9.75 -22.42
CA ARG A 17 17.04 -8.47 -21.74
C ARG A 17 17.84 -8.26 -20.46
N LEU A 18 18.12 -9.33 -19.69
CA LEU A 18 18.75 -9.26 -18.39
C LEU A 18 20.25 -9.63 -18.44
N GLY A 19 20.74 -10.19 -19.55
CA GLY A 19 22.14 -10.60 -19.70
C GLY A 19 22.55 -11.75 -18.78
N VAL A 20 21.60 -12.57 -18.31
CA VAL A 20 21.83 -13.71 -17.40
C VAL A 20 21.62 -15.05 -18.12
N THR A 21 22.06 -16.17 -17.52
CA THR A 21 21.92 -17.48 -18.15
C THR A 21 20.49 -18.03 -18.06
N ALA A 22 20.12 -18.92 -19.00
CA ALA A 22 18.84 -19.62 -18.95
C ALA A 22 18.69 -20.49 -17.69
N VAL A 23 19.78 -20.92 -17.07
CA VAL A 23 19.78 -21.66 -15.81
C VAL A 23 19.35 -20.74 -14.67
N THR A 24 19.92 -19.56 -14.59
CA THR A 24 19.54 -18.53 -13.60
C THR A 24 18.05 -18.22 -13.68
N ILE A 25 17.53 -17.95 -14.90
CA ILE A 25 16.12 -17.68 -15.10
C ILE A 25 15.22 -18.85 -14.67
N ARG A 26 15.66 -20.10 -14.89
CA ARG A 26 14.87 -21.28 -14.44
C ARG A 26 14.84 -21.42 -12.91
N GLU A 27 15.95 -21.12 -12.25
CA GLU A 27 16.03 -21.12 -10.79
C GLU A 27 15.16 -20.01 -10.19
N ASP A 28 15.22 -18.81 -10.76
CA ASP A 28 14.34 -17.70 -10.38
C ASP A 28 12.86 -18.05 -10.57
N PHE A 29 12.51 -18.66 -11.70
CA PHE A 29 11.14 -19.14 -11.94
C PHE A 29 10.71 -20.20 -10.92
N LYS A 30 11.60 -21.13 -10.54
CA LYS A 30 11.32 -22.14 -9.51
C LYS A 30 11.06 -21.49 -8.15
N HIS A 31 11.86 -20.49 -7.80
CA HIS A 31 11.68 -19.73 -6.56
C HIS A 31 10.36 -18.95 -6.56
N LEU A 32 10.06 -18.25 -7.65
CA LEU A 32 8.83 -17.46 -7.82
C LEU A 32 7.58 -18.36 -7.87
N GLU A 33 7.66 -19.53 -8.51
CA GLU A 33 6.57 -20.51 -8.52
C GLU A 33 6.32 -21.08 -7.12
N GLY A 34 7.36 -21.36 -6.33
CA GLY A 34 7.24 -21.77 -4.93
C GLY A 34 6.57 -20.72 -4.03
N ARG A 35 6.60 -19.45 -4.43
CA ARG A 35 5.92 -18.32 -3.81
C ARG A 35 4.54 -18.03 -4.42
N GLY A 36 4.06 -18.84 -5.37
CA GLY A 36 2.77 -18.66 -6.04
C GLY A 36 2.70 -17.47 -7.00
N LEU A 37 3.84 -16.87 -7.36
CA LEU A 37 3.92 -15.63 -8.16
C LEU A 37 3.82 -15.87 -9.68
N LEU A 38 4.05 -17.09 -10.13
CA LEU A 38 3.91 -17.51 -11.52
C LEU A 38 3.68 -19.03 -11.62
N THR A 39 3.30 -19.49 -12.80
CA THR A 39 3.25 -20.91 -13.17
C THR A 39 4.23 -21.16 -14.30
N ARG A 40 5.18 -22.08 -14.10
CA ARG A 40 6.15 -22.43 -15.13
C ARG A 40 5.47 -23.21 -16.25
N VAL A 41 5.82 -22.86 -17.48
CA VAL A 41 5.40 -23.55 -18.69
C VAL A 41 6.63 -23.88 -19.54
N ARG A 42 6.44 -24.70 -20.59
CA ARG A 42 7.55 -25.04 -21.48
C ARG A 42 8.12 -23.78 -22.15
N GLY A 43 9.37 -23.47 -21.85
CA GLY A 43 10.09 -22.32 -22.43
C GLY A 43 9.84 -20.96 -21.77
N GLY A 44 9.06 -20.89 -20.66
CA GLY A 44 8.76 -19.63 -20.01
C GLY A 44 7.94 -19.77 -18.73
N ALA A 45 7.25 -18.70 -18.39
CA ALA A 45 6.28 -18.66 -17.31
C ALA A 45 5.03 -17.89 -17.72
N LEU A 46 3.91 -18.28 -17.16
CA LEU A 46 2.64 -17.56 -17.22
C LEU A 46 2.38 -16.90 -15.87
N ALA A 47 1.65 -15.82 -15.91
CA ALA A 47 0.96 -15.35 -14.74
C ALA A 47 0.06 -16.49 -14.23
N ALA A 48 0.03 -16.83 -12.90
CA ALA A 48 -0.81 -17.91 -12.40
C ALA A 48 -2.30 -17.57 -12.67
N PRO A 49 -3.16 -18.52 -13.06
CA PRO A 49 -4.57 -18.25 -13.36
C PRO A 49 -5.33 -17.78 -12.10
N GLY A 50 -6.18 -16.77 -12.23
CA GLY A 50 -7.25 -16.50 -11.29
C GLY A 50 -6.96 -15.58 -10.12
N ALA A 51 -6.03 -14.63 -10.26
CA ALA A 51 -5.96 -13.50 -9.34
C ALA A 51 -5.80 -12.21 -10.15
N GLU A 52 -6.63 -11.22 -9.89
CA GLU A 52 -6.14 -9.85 -9.82
C GLU A 52 -5.03 -9.93 -8.76
N ARG A 53 -3.78 -10.03 -9.21
CA ARG A 53 -2.70 -10.52 -8.35
C ARG A 53 -2.23 -9.40 -7.48
N GLU A 54 -2.41 -9.60 -6.19
CA GLU A 54 -1.59 -8.87 -5.24
C GLU A 54 -0.11 -9.09 -5.60
N THR A 55 0.50 -8.01 -6.01
CA THR A 55 1.94 -7.94 -6.20
C THR A 55 2.57 -7.91 -4.82
N ALA A 56 3.60 -8.73 -4.57
CA ALA A 56 4.29 -8.72 -3.29
C ALA A 56 4.77 -7.29 -2.95
N LEU A 57 4.69 -6.94 -1.66
CA LEU A 57 4.99 -5.60 -1.17
C LEU A 57 6.36 -5.09 -1.61
N GLU A 58 7.37 -5.97 -1.63
CA GLU A 58 8.74 -5.63 -2.04
C GLU A 58 8.83 -5.11 -3.48
N PHE A 59 7.99 -5.63 -4.37
CA PHE A 59 7.94 -5.12 -5.75
C PHE A 59 7.18 -3.80 -5.84
N THR A 60 6.09 -3.67 -5.08
CA THR A 60 5.33 -2.41 -5.07
C THR A 60 6.11 -1.27 -4.44
N VAL A 61 6.97 -1.52 -3.45
CA VAL A 61 7.88 -0.52 -2.87
C VAL A 61 8.83 0.06 -3.92
N MET A 62 9.28 -0.73 -4.89
CA MET A 62 10.22 -0.29 -5.94
C MET A 62 9.54 0.46 -7.10
N THR A 63 8.21 0.30 -7.25
CA THR A 63 7.44 0.99 -8.29
C THR A 63 7.04 2.37 -7.79
N ASN A 64 7.24 3.42 -8.62
CA ASN A 64 6.93 4.82 -8.28
C ASN A 64 7.53 5.21 -6.92
N ARG A 65 8.79 4.83 -6.70
CA ARG A 65 9.44 4.97 -5.39
C ARG A 65 9.58 6.43 -4.97
N ALA A 66 10.02 7.30 -5.88
CA ALA A 66 10.21 8.71 -5.59
C ALA A 66 8.87 9.41 -5.24
N GLU A 67 7.80 9.04 -5.94
CA GLU A 67 6.44 9.52 -5.71
C GLU A 67 5.95 9.11 -4.32
N LYS A 68 6.13 7.85 -3.95
CA LYS A 68 5.74 7.32 -2.64
C LYS A 68 6.54 7.93 -1.50
N GLU A 69 7.85 8.15 -1.71
CA GLU A 69 8.69 8.84 -0.74
C GLU A 69 8.23 10.30 -0.54
N ALA A 70 7.84 11.01 -1.59
CA ALA A 70 7.29 12.36 -1.48
C ALA A 70 5.93 12.39 -0.76
N ILE A 71 5.03 11.46 -1.12
CA ILE A 71 3.72 11.31 -0.46
C ILE A 71 3.91 10.97 1.01
N GLY A 72 4.78 10.01 1.32
CA GLY A 72 5.09 9.59 2.69
C GLY A 72 5.70 10.71 3.53
N ALA A 73 6.62 11.48 2.96
CA ALA A 73 7.24 12.63 3.64
C ALA A 73 6.22 13.73 3.96
N PHE A 74 5.32 14.04 3.02
CA PHE A 74 4.24 15.00 3.29
C PHE A 74 3.29 14.47 4.37
N ALA A 75 2.85 13.23 4.29
CA ALA A 75 1.99 12.61 5.29
C ALA A 75 2.66 12.61 6.69
N ALA A 76 3.97 12.33 6.76
CA ALA A 76 4.73 12.38 8.02
C ALA A 76 4.75 13.80 8.64
N SER A 77 4.73 14.86 7.83
CA SER A 77 4.68 16.24 8.30
C SER A 77 3.37 16.63 9.01
N LEU A 78 2.31 15.86 8.81
CA LEU A 78 1.02 16.08 9.48
C LEU A 78 1.00 15.55 10.92
N ILE A 79 1.95 14.69 11.28
CA ILE A 79 1.99 14.00 12.56
C ILE A 79 2.66 14.87 13.62
N LYS A 80 2.04 14.92 14.80
CA LYS A 80 2.51 15.72 15.94
C LYS A 80 2.79 14.82 17.15
N SER A 81 3.70 15.26 18.00
CA SER A 81 3.96 14.59 19.28
C SER A 81 2.68 14.49 20.13
N GLY A 82 2.53 13.40 20.84
CA GLY A 82 1.37 13.10 21.69
C GLY A 82 0.19 12.45 20.96
N GLN A 83 0.25 12.28 19.63
CA GLN A 83 -0.85 11.68 18.87
C GLN A 83 -0.83 10.15 18.89
N THR A 84 -2.01 9.57 18.78
CA THR A 84 -2.21 8.17 18.40
C THR A 84 -2.57 8.13 16.91
N ILE A 85 -1.77 7.44 16.11
CA ILE A 85 -1.97 7.32 14.67
C ILE A 85 -2.12 5.86 14.26
N ILE A 86 -2.91 5.62 13.23
CA ILE A 86 -2.99 4.31 12.58
C ILE A 86 -2.21 4.38 11.26
N ILE A 87 -1.32 3.44 11.02
CA ILE A 87 -0.62 3.29 9.74
C ILE A 87 -0.94 1.91 9.17
N ASP A 88 -1.71 1.90 8.09
CA ASP A 88 -2.10 0.70 7.37
C ASP A 88 -0.93 0.08 6.58
N VAL A 89 -1.06 -1.18 6.19
CA VAL A 89 -0.12 -1.84 5.29
C VAL A 89 -0.11 -1.19 3.91
N GLY A 90 1.06 -1.13 3.30
CA GLY A 90 1.23 -0.65 1.92
C GLY A 90 2.61 -0.09 1.64
N SER A 91 2.97 0.05 0.38
CA SER A 91 4.26 0.61 -0.02
C SER A 91 4.37 2.12 0.25
N THR A 92 3.29 2.86 0.09
CA THR A 92 3.25 4.32 0.35
C THR A 92 3.19 4.60 1.86
N THR A 93 2.45 3.81 2.63
CA THR A 93 2.42 3.88 4.09
C THR A 93 3.73 3.41 4.73
N THR A 94 4.45 2.49 4.09
CA THR A 94 5.84 2.15 4.47
C THR A 94 6.77 3.36 4.26
N ALA A 95 6.62 4.11 3.16
CA ALA A 95 7.38 5.33 2.94
C ALA A 95 7.06 6.41 3.99
N LEU A 96 5.79 6.56 4.41
CA LEU A 96 5.40 7.39 5.54
C LEU A 96 6.13 6.97 6.84
N ALA A 97 6.09 5.70 7.19
CA ALA A 97 6.73 5.20 8.42
C ALA A 97 8.24 5.50 8.43
N ASN A 98 8.91 5.33 7.29
CA ASN A 98 10.34 5.64 7.13
C ASN A 98 10.66 7.15 7.16
N ALA A 99 9.68 8.01 6.93
CA ALA A 99 9.82 9.46 6.91
C ALA A 99 9.45 10.13 8.25
N LEU A 100 9.07 9.36 9.28
CA LEU A 100 8.73 9.91 10.59
C LEU A 100 9.91 10.67 11.20
N SER A 101 9.63 11.86 11.72
CA SER A 101 10.67 12.68 12.34
C SER A 101 11.23 12.02 13.61
N PRO A 102 12.55 11.97 13.79
CA PRO A 102 13.17 11.48 15.02
C PRO A 102 12.90 12.39 16.24
N ASP A 103 12.36 13.59 16.00
CA ASP A 103 12.01 14.56 17.05
C ASP A 103 10.61 14.31 17.63
N LEU A 104 9.83 13.41 17.07
CA LEU A 104 8.52 13.04 17.62
C LEU A 104 8.65 12.43 19.00
N ARG A 105 7.72 12.75 19.90
CA ARG A 105 7.66 12.25 21.28
C ARG A 105 6.24 11.82 21.64
N ASP A 106 6.15 10.75 22.41
CA ASP A 106 4.88 10.24 22.94
C ASP A 106 3.86 9.92 21.84
N VAL A 107 4.32 9.45 20.66
CA VAL A 107 3.46 9.02 19.56
C VAL A 107 3.17 7.53 19.69
N VAL A 108 1.90 7.16 19.59
CA VAL A 108 1.46 5.77 19.50
C VAL A 108 1.15 5.46 18.05
N VAL A 109 1.86 4.50 17.46
CA VAL A 109 1.60 3.98 16.11
C VAL A 109 0.89 2.64 16.22
N VAL A 110 -0.34 2.59 15.73
CA VAL A 110 -1.11 1.34 15.59
C VAL A 110 -1.00 0.87 14.15
N THR A 111 -0.60 -0.38 13.92
CA THR A 111 -0.43 -0.90 12.55
C THR A 111 -0.80 -2.37 12.42
N ASN A 112 -1.33 -2.73 11.26
CA ASN A 112 -1.52 -4.12 10.84
C ASN A 112 -0.34 -4.64 9.99
N ALA A 113 0.71 -3.82 9.79
CA ALA A 113 1.86 -4.11 8.94
C ALA A 113 3.08 -4.52 9.76
N LEU A 114 3.53 -5.77 9.60
CA LEU A 114 4.71 -6.27 10.33
C LEU A 114 6.00 -5.55 9.93
N ASN A 115 6.15 -5.21 8.65
CA ASN A 115 7.32 -4.47 8.17
C ASN A 115 7.39 -3.05 8.77
N ILE A 116 6.26 -2.36 8.93
CA ILE A 116 6.18 -1.05 9.58
C ILE A 116 6.49 -1.17 11.07
N ALA A 117 5.91 -2.18 11.75
CA ALA A 117 6.18 -2.42 13.15
C ALA A 117 7.68 -2.66 13.43
N LEU A 118 8.33 -3.49 12.61
CA LEU A 118 9.77 -3.75 12.71
C LEU A 118 10.63 -2.51 12.39
N ALA A 119 10.23 -1.70 11.41
CA ALA A 119 10.94 -0.47 11.08
C ALA A 119 10.90 0.56 12.22
N LEU A 120 9.84 0.57 13.01
CA LEU A 120 9.62 1.53 14.09
C LEU A 120 9.95 1.01 15.49
N GLU A 121 10.28 -0.29 15.67
CA GLU A 121 10.51 -0.91 16.97
C GLU A 121 11.57 -0.21 17.85
N SER A 122 12.57 0.39 17.19
CA SER A 122 13.67 1.10 17.85
C SER A 122 13.58 2.63 17.72
N ALA A 123 12.48 3.17 17.18
CA ALA A 123 12.31 4.60 16.99
C ALA A 123 12.07 5.31 18.33
N PRO A 124 12.93 6.24 18.74
CA PRO A 124 12.77 6.94 20.02
C PRO A 124 11.50 7.80 20.02
N GLY A 125 10.74 7.76 21.11
CA GLY A 125 9.50 8.55 21.27
C GLY A 125 8.29 7.98 20.52
N ILE A 126 8.40 6.78 19.95
CA ILE A 126 7.30 6.06 19.28
C ILE A 126 7.04 4.75 20.01
N SER A 127 5.78 4.52 20.39
CA SER A 127 5.29 3.24 20.88
C SER A 127 4.49 2.54 19.76
N VAL A 128 4.83 1.29 19.45
CA VAL A 128 4.17 0.55 18.35
C VAL A 128 3.20 -0.48 18.92
N MET A 129 1.97 -0.45 18.45
CA MET A 129 0.93 -1.44 18.73
C MET A 129 0.59 -2.18 17.43
N VAL A 130 0.68 -3.52 17.44
CA VAL A 130 0.30 -4.35 16.29
C VAL A 130 -1.10 -4.90 16.50
N THR A 131 -1.98 -4.75 15.50
CA THR A 131 -3.40 -5.13 15.61
C THR A 131 -3.63 -6.61 15.90
N GLY A 132 -2.67 -7.48 15.53
CA GLY A 132 -2.87 -8.92 15.52
C GLY A 132 -3.71 -9.37 14.31
N GLY A 133 -3.97 -10.68 14.22
CA GLY A 133 -4.76 -11.25 13.14
C GLY A 133 -4.05 -12.34 12.35
N THR A 134 -4.62 -12.72 11.20
CA THR A 134 -4.04 -13.70 10.29
C THR A 134 -3.03 -13.04 9.36
N LEU A 135 -1.81 -13.56 9.30
CA LEU A 135 -0.76 -13.03 8.44
C LEU A 135 -1.02 -13.35 6.97
N ARG A 136 -0.96 -12.32 6.14
CA ARG A 136 -0.88 -12.40 4.67
C ARG A 136 0.58 -12.17 4.23
N PRO A 137 1.31 -13.24 3.89
CA PRO A 137 2.78 -13.17 3.73
C PRO A 137 3.24 -12.23 2.62
N LEU A 138 2.49 -12.14 1.50
CA LEU A 138 2.87 -11.28 0.35
C LEU A 138 2.82 -9.79 0.66
N GLN A 139 1.98 -9.39 1.61
CA GLN A 139 1.79 -7.99 2.00
C GLN A 139 2.40 -7.67 3.36
N HIS A 140 2.88 -8.67 4.10
CA HIS A 140 3.25 -8.53 5.51
C HIS A 140 2.13 -7.96 6.38
N SER A 141 0.86 -8.15 5.96
CA SER A 141 -0.32 -7.61 6.61
C SER A 141 -1.01 -8.61 7.51
N LEU A 142 -1.55 -8.11 8.60
CA LEU A 142 -2.43 -8.84 9.51
C LEU A 142 -3.88 -8.42 9.23
N VAL A 143 -4.76 -9.41 9.07
CA VAL A 143 -6.18 -9.19 8.76
C VAL A 143 -7.09 -9.92 9.75
N ALA A 144 -8.40 -9.70 9.61
CA ALA A 144 -9.44 -10.27 10.46
C ALA A 144 -9.21 -11.78 10.82
N PRO A 145 -9.88 -12.30 11.88
CA PRO A 145 -10.88 -11.59 12.69
C PRO A 145 -10.29 -10.80 13.86
N MET A 146 -9.07 -11.11 14.32
CA MET A 146 -8.53 -10.52 15.55
C MET A 146 -8.04 -9.07 15.36
N GLY A 147 -7.69 -8.69 14.10
CA GLY A 147 -7.18 -7.36 13.79
C GLY A 147 -8.15 -6.22 14.11
N THR A 148 -9.45 -6.44 13.95
CA THR A 148 -10.48 -5.44 14.20
C THR A 148 -10.78 -5.24 15.68
N LEU A 149 -10.57 -6.27 16.53
CA LEU A 149 -10.88 -6.19 17.96
C LEU A 149 -10.07 -5.11 18.71
N LEU A 150 -8.81 -4.88 18.32
CA LEU A 150 -8.02 -3.81 18.89
C LEU A 150 -8.56 -2.45 18.46
N LEU A 151 -8.88 -2.32 17.17
CA LEU A 151 -9.39 -1.08 16.58
C LEU A 151 -10.70 -0.62 17.24
N GLU A 152 -11.60 -1.54 17.58
CA GLU A 152 -12.84 -1.23 18.33
C GLU A 152 -12.60 -0.65 19.74
N LYS A 153 -11.40 -0.83 20.30
CA LYS A 153 -11.06 -0.43 21.68
C LYS A 153 -10.22 0.83 21.79
N LEU A 154 -9.83 1.40 20.66
CA LEU A 154 -9.01 2.61 20.62
C LEU A 154 -9.69 3.71 19.81
N LYS A 155 -9.22 4.93 20.04
CA LYS A 155 -9.52 6.08 19.21
C LYS A 155 -8.19 6.70 18.79
N ALA A 156 -7.99 6.87 17.50
CA ALA A 156 -6.80 7.50 16.94
C ALA A 156 -7.12 8.91 16.43
N ASP A 157 -6.11 9.76 16.38
CA ASP A 157 -6.25 11.09 15.78
C ASP A 157 -6.32 11.01 14.26
N ILE A 158 -5.45 10.18 13.65
CA ILE A 158 -5.36 10.06 12.18
C ILE A 158 -5.14 8.60 11.80
N ALA A 159 -5.87 8.13 10.79
CA ALA A 159 -5.58 6.89 10.08
C ALA A 159 -4.99 7.19 8.70
N PHE A 160 -3.78 6.72 8.44
CA PHE A 160 -3.13 6.77 7.12
C PHE A 160 -3.32 5.44 6.41
N LEU A 161 -4.00 5.46 5.29
CA LEU A 161 -4.49 4.29 4.58
C LEU A 161 -3.92 4.21 3.16
N GLY A 162 -3.52 3.01 2.75
CA GLY A 162 -3.24 2.73 1.35
C GLY A 162 -4.50 2.24 0.61
N CYS A 163 -4.49 2.29 -0.72
CA CYS A 163 -5.52 1.68 -1.55
C CYS A 163 -4.95 1.15 -2.88
N ASN A 164 -5.74 0.35 -3.59
CA ASN A 164 -5.38 -0.13 -4.93
C ASN A 164 -6.05 0.67 -6.04
N GLY A 165 -7.09 1.44 -5.72
CA GLY A 165 -7.77 2.31 -6.67
C GLY A 165 -8.54 3.42 -6.00
N VAL A 166 -8.62 4.58 -6.67
CA VAL A 166 -9.42 5.76 -6.31
C VAL A 166 -10.21 6.16 -7.54
N ASP A 167 -11.51 6.10 -7.46
CA ASP A 167 -12.42 6.37 -8.58
C ASP A 167 -13.54 7.32 -8.16
N ILE A 168 -14.05 8.13 -9.11
CA ILE A 168 -15.04 9.17 -8.85
C ILE A 168 -16.37 8.61 -8.35
N ASP A 169 -16.77 7.44 -8.87
CA ASP A 169 -18.06 6.83 -8.58
C ASP A 169 -17.94 5.65 -7.59
N ARG A 170 -16.79 4.97 -7.56
CA ARG A 170 -16.54 3.81 -6.71
C ARG A 170 -15.74 4.15 -5.44
N GLY A 171 -15.27 5.38 -5.29
CA GLY A 171 -14.48 5.79 -4.14
C GLY A 171 -13.15 5.05 -4.02
N PHE A 172 -12.78 4.71 -2.79
CA PHE A 172 -11.55 3.99 -2.47
C PHE A 172 -11.77 2.49 -2.50
N THR A 173 -10.90 1.77 -3.20
CA THR A 173 -11.04 0.33 -3.42
C THR A 173 -9.74 -0.42 -3.16
N ASN A 174 -9.84 -1.69 -2.77
CA ASN A 174 -8.72 -2.57 -2.49
C ASN A 174 -8.84 -3.88 -3.30
N ALA A 175 -7.74 -4.57 -3.54
CA ALA A 175 -7.75 -5.85 -4.28
C ALA A 175 -8.25 -7.02 -3.42
N ASN A 176 -8.17 -6.92 -2.09
CA ASN A 176 -8.50 -7.97 -1.15
C ASN A 176 -9.59 -7.54 -0.16
N ILE A 177 -10.62 -8.37 0.01
CA ILE A 177 -11.77 -8.08 0.87
C ILE A 177 -11.35 -7.98 2.35
N ALA A 178 -10.54 -8.91 2.85
CA ALA A 178 -10.14 -8.90 4.25
C ALA A 178 -9.25 -7.67 4.60
N GLU A 179 -8.49 -7.14 3.64
CA GLU A 179 -7.78 -5.86 3.82
C GLU A 179 -8.74 -4.67 3.73
N ALA A 180 -9.76 -4.72 2.87
CA ALA A 180 -10.77 -3.67 2.82
C ALA A 180 -11.53 -3.57 4.15
N GLU A 181 -11.93 -4.70 4.74
CA GLU A 181 -12.61 -4.75 6.04
C GLU A 181 -11.77 -4.13 7.17
N ILE A 182 -10.47 -4.43 7.24
CA ILE A 182 -9.62 -3.85 8.29
C ILE A 182 -9.37 -2.35 8.06
N LYS A 183 -9.31 -1.89 6.81
CA LYS A 183 -9.22 -0.45 6.49
C LYS A 183 -10.49 0.30 6.92
N GLN A 184 -11.66 -0.28 6.73
CA GLN A 184 -12.93 0.27 7.22
C GLN A 184 -12.90 0.43 8.75
N ALA A 185 -12.47 -0.61 9.47
CA ALA A 185 -12.33 -0.53 10.93
C ALA A 185 -11.28 0.52 11.38
N MET A 186 -10.20 0.70 10.62
CA MET A 186 -9.20 1.76 10.87
C MET A 186 -9.81 3.15 10.70
N MET A 187 -10.60 3.37 9.66
CA MET A 187 -11.32 4.63 9.43
C MET A 187 -12.30 4.94 10.56
N GLU A 188 -13.10 3.95 10.98
CA GLU A 188 -14.06 4.10 12.07
C GLU A 188 -13.38 4.40 13.43
N SER A 189 -12.13 3.97 13.60
CA SER A 189 -11.35 4.13 14.82
C SER A 189 -10.55 5.44 14.87
N ALA A 190 -10.59 6.28 13.83
CA ALA A 190 -9.85 7.53 13.76
C ALA A 190 -10.76 8.75 13.64
N ASP A 191 -10.26 9.92 14.06
CA ASP A 191 -10.94 11.20 13.85
C ASP A 191 -10.78 11.69 12.41
N HIS A 192 -9.65 11.38 11.78
CA HIS A 192 -9.34 11.72 10.39
C HIS A 192 -8.85 10.52 9.60
N ALA A 193 -9.41 10.33 8.41
CA ALA A 193 -9.00 9.30 7.45
C ALA A 193 -8.24 9.94 6.28
N VAL A 194 -6.95 9.64 6.15
CA VAL A 194 -6.05 10.15 5.12
C VAL A 194 -5.61 9.02 4.20
N PHE A 195 -5.95 9.08 2.93
CA PHE A 195 -5.50 8.11 1.93
C PHE A 195 -4.22 8.55 1.23
N LEU A 196 -3.31 7.59 1.05
CA LEU A 196 -2.02 7.77 0.38
C LEU A 196 -2.00 6.92 -0.90
N ALA A 197 -2.00 7.57 -2.05
CA ALA A 197 -2.06 6.88 -3.34
C ALA A 197 -1.16 7.55 -4.38
N ASP A 198 -0.25 6.80 -5.00
CA ASP A 198 0.48 7.30 -6.16
C ASP A 198 -0.45 7.42 -7.38
N HIS A 199 0.00 8.18 -8.40
CA HIS A 199 -0.78 8.47 -9.61
C HIS A 199 -1.32 7.22 -10.30
N ASP A 200 -0.64 6.07 -10.18
CA ASP A 200 -1.09 4.81 -10.78
C ASP A 200 -2.40 4.26 -10.18
N LYS A 201 -2.83 4.80 -9.04
CA LYS A 201 -4.09 4.39 -8.37
C LYS A 201 -5.26 5.29 -8.73
N ILE A 202 -4.99 6.51 -9.23
CA ILE A 202 -6.00 7.50 -9.55
C ILE A 202 -6.74 7.11 -10.84
N GLY A 203 -8.07 7.11 -10.80
CA GLY A 203 -8.94 6.66 -11.89
C GLY A 203 -9.03 5.12 -12.02
N LYS A 204 -8.57 4.36 -11.03
CA LYS A 204 -8.67 2.89 -11.03
C LYS A 204 -9.67 2.37 -10.01
N VAL A 205 -10.24 1.21 -10.32
CA VAL A 205 -11.16 0.48 -9.45
C VAL A 205 -10.60 -0.91 -9.20
N ALA A 206 -10.52 -1.31 -7.93
CA ALA A 206 -10.21 -2.67 -7.51
C ALA A 206 -11.48 -3.39 -7.01
N SER A 207 -11.37 -4.70 -6.73
CA SER A 207 -12.53 -5.57 -6.51
C SER A 207 -13.29 -5.35 -5.19
N ALA A 208 -12.60 -4.89 -4.13
CA ALA A 208 -13.18 -4.71 -2.79
C ALA A 208 -13.38 -3.22 -2.47
N PHE A 209 -14.59 -2.86 -2.06
CA PHE A 209 -14.94 -1.50 -1.64
C PHE A 209 -14.35 -1.20 -0.26
N VAL A 210 -13.78 0.00 -0.09
CA VAL A 210 -13.29 0.50 1.21
C VAL A 210 -14.16 1.66 1.69
N ALA A 211 -14.26 2.74 0.90
CA ALA A 211 -15.01 3.92 1.29
C ALA A 211 -15.50 4.70 0.06
N GLU A 212 -16.59 5.41 0.22
CA GLU A 212 -17.02 6.47 -0.71
C GLU A 212 -15.98 7.61 -0.75
N VAL A 213 -16.01 8.42 -1.79
CA VAL A 213 -15.11 9.58 -1.94
C VAL A 213 -15.17 10.52 -0.71
N HIS A 214 -16.38 10.79 -0.22
CA HIS A 214 -16.60 11.65 0.95
C HIS A 214 -16.33 10.99 2.30
N GLY A 215 -16.00 9.71 2.32
CA GLY A 215 -15.59 8.99 3.55
C GLY A 215 -14.13 9.23 3.96
N ALA A 216 -13.34 9.90 3.10
CA ALA A 216 -11.99 10.32 3.41
C ALA A 216 -11.93 11.83 3.64
N ASP A 217 -11.12 12.28 4.59
CA ASP A 217 -10.89 13.71 4.85
C ASP A 217 -9.84 14.26 3.88
N LEU A 218 -8.83 13.48 3.54
CA LEU A 218 -7.72 13.91 2.67
C LEU A 218 -7.22 12.76 1.81
N LEU A 219 -6.93 13.05 0.54
CA LEU A 219 -6.11 12.22 -0.33
C LEU A 219 -4.77 12.92 -0.60
N ILE A 220 -3.66 12.24 -0.37
CA ILE A 220 -2.33 12.70 -0.76
C ILE A 220 -1.88 11.88 -1.97
N THR A 221 -1.61 12.55 -3.08
CA THR A 221 -1.14 11.94 -4.33
C THR A 221 0.05 12.72 -4.90
N ASP A 222 0.66 12.22 -5.95
CA ASP A 222 1.76 12.90 -6.63
C ASP A 222 1.33 13.64 -7.90
N SER A 223 2.21 14.48 -8.41
CA SER A 223 1.96 15.34 -9.58
C SER A 223 1.80 14.59 -10.91
N GLY A 224 2.01 13.27 -10.94
CA GLY A 224 1.73 12.41 -12.10
C GLY A 224 0.25 12.01 -12.23
N ALA A 225 -0.59 12.31 -11.23
CA ALA A 225 -2.00 11.98 -11.25
C ALA A 225 -2.75 12.73 -12.35
N ASP A 226 -3.73 12.06 -12.99
CA ASP A 226 -4.57 12.69 -14.01
C ASP A 226 -5.34 13.87 -13.43
N ALA A 227 -5.04 15.09 -13.93
CA ALA A 227 -5.61 16.33 -13.45
C ALA A 227 -7.14 16.39 -13.59
N VAL A 228 -7.70 15.72 -14.60
CA VAL A 228 -9.16 15.68 -14.83
C VAL A 228 -9.83 14.85 -13.73
N VAL A 229 -9.25 13.70 -13.40
CA VAL A 229 -9.76 12.82 -12.33
C VAL A 229 -9.61 13.49 -10.97
N VAL A 230 -8.45 14.11 -10.70
CA VAL A 230 -8.19 14.84 -9.44
C VAL A 230 -9.21 15.97 -9.25
N GLU A 231 -9.48 16.76 -10.29
CA GLU A 231 -10.47 17.85 -10.21
C GLU A 231 -11.89 17.31 -10.02
N ALA A 232 -12.24 16.21 -10.68
CA ALA A 232 -13.54 15.56 -10.49
C ALA A 232 -13.73 15.04 -9.05
N LEU A 233 -12.68 14.49 -8.43
CA LEU A 233 -12.71 14.05 -7.02
C LEU A 233 -12.86 15.25 -6.07
N ARG A 234 -12.16 16.37 -6.32
CA ARG A 234 -12.34 17.62 -5.56
C ARG A 234 -13.77 18.15 -5.65
N ASN A 235 -14.38 18.10 -6.83
CA ASN A 235 -15.77 18.48 -7.04
C ASN A 235 -16.79 17.58 -6.29
N ARG A 236 -16.36 16.38 -5.87
CA ARG A 236 -17.12 15.49 -4.96
C ARG A 236 -16.87 15.80 -3.48
N GLY A 237 -16.08 16.83 -3.17
CA GLY A 237 -15.82 17.31 -1.81
C GLY A 237 -14.59 16.69 -1.13
N LEU A 238 -13.76 15.92 -1.86
CA LEU A 238 -12.53 15.36 -1.31
C LEU A 238 -11.42 16.43 -1.29
N GLU A 239 -10.81 16.66 -0.15
CA GLU A 239 -9.57 17.42 -0.06
C GLU A 239 -8.42 16.63 -0.67
N ILE A 240 -7.63 17.24 -1.57
CA ILE A 240 -6.54 16.56 -2.26
C ILE A 240 -5.29 17.42 -2.26
N GLU A 241 -4.24 16.87 -1.63
CA GLU A 241 -2.88 17.40 -1.72
C GLU A 241 -2.09 16.69 -2.81
N THR A 242 -1.40 17.48 -3.63
CA THR A 242 -0.59 16.96 -4.73
C THR A 242 0.88 17.31 -4.50
N VAL A 243 1.70 16.31 -4.23
CA VAL A 243 3.13 16.48 -3.96
C VAL A 243 3.97 16.25 -5.21
N ARG A 244 5.17 16.84 -5.22
CA ARG A 244 6.15 16.61 -6.30
C ARG A 244 7.30 15.75 -5.77
N PRO A 245 7.67 14.67 -6.48
CA PRO A 245 8.88 13.93 -6.17
C PRO A 245 10.11 14.86 -6.22
N ALA A 246 11.04 14.66 -5.29
CA ALA A 246 12.36 15.30 -5.40
C ALA A 246 13.11 14.70 -6.60
N HIS A 247 13.73 15.53 -7.40
CA HIS A 247 14.54 15.13 -8.56
C HIS A 247 15.91 14.60 -8.14
#